data_ebfef96c793a100345856f739af5ced0
#
_entry.id   ebfef96c793a100345856f739af5ced0
#
_cell.length_a   1.000
_cell.length_b   1.000
_cell.length_c   1.000
_cell.angle_alpha   90.00
_cell.angle_beta   90.00
_cell.angle_gamma   90.00
#
_symmetry.space_group_name_H-M   'P 1'
#
loop_
_entity.id
_entity.type
_entity.pdbx_description
1 polymer ?
#
loop_
_entity_poly.entity_id
_entity_poly.type
_entity_poly.pdbx_seq_one_letter_code
_entity_poly.pdbx_strand_id
1 'polypeptide(L)'
;MKLLEIQEKIAAALSAVEALKGVPVIVEDKGDVKSRVATAIGQATRCILVQTPGFKPTSSASKVMVGTAQVVVMAIQKIVTTAKGTAQDMAEIAAWELNLLPVEGVGVLVCRDISSQVLNDEALAYSVRLEVQTSLGNPLDN
;
A
#
# COMPACT_ATOMS: atom_id res chain seq x y z
N MET A 1 -16.37 -5.49 0.57
CA MET A 1 -15.48 -6.14 1.53
C MET A 1 -14.43 -5.14 1.98
N LYS A 2 -14.37 -4.89 3.29
CA LYS A 2 -13.57 -3.78 3.84
C LYS A 2 -12.09 -3.84 3.52
N LEU A 3 -11.46 -5.01 3.57
CA LEU A 3 -10.03 -5.11 3.29
C LEU A 3 -9.70 -4.72 1.84
N LEU A 4 -10.51 -5.15 0.90
CA LEU A 4 -10.35 -4.75 -0.49
C LEU A 4 -10.59 -3.24 -0.69
N GLU A 5 -11.57 -2.69 0.00
CA GLU A 5 -11.87 -1.25 -0.05
C GLU A 5 -10.70 -0.40 0.45
N ILE A 6 -10.02 -0.85 1.49
CA ILE A 6 -8.81 -0.18 1.99
C ILE A 6 -7.74 -0.14 0.89
N GLN A 7 -7.48 -1.27 0.26
CA GLN A 7 -6.46 -1.40 -0.78
C GLN A 7 -6.79 -0.52 -2.00
N GLU A 8 -8.04 -0.56 -2.44
CA GLU A 8 -8.51 0.24 -3.57
C GLU A 8 -8.45 1.74 -3.28
N LYS A 9 -8.82 2.14 -2.08
CA LYS A 9 -8.77 3.56 -1.68
C LYS A 9 -7.35 4.08 -1.66
N ILE A 10 -6.40 3.29 -1.14
CA ILE A 10 -4.99 3.64 -1.14
C ILE A 10 -4.48 3.81 -2.58
N ALA A 11 -4.76 2.84 -3.44
CA ALA A 11 -4.32 2.90 -4.83
C ALA A 11 -4.89 4.12 -5.56
N ALA A 12 -6.17 4.41 -5.36
CA ALA A 12 -6.81 5.58 -5.96
C ALA A 12 -6.20 6.89 -5.46
N ALA A 13 -5.95 6.99 -4.15
CA ALA A 13 -5.34 8.18 -3.56
C ALA A 13 -3.94 8.42 -4.12
N LEU A 14 -3.11 7.39 -4.21
CA LEU A 14 -1.75 7.51 -4.74
C LEU A 14 -1.74 7.84 -6.23
N SER A 15 -2.65 7.27 -7.00
CA SER A 15 -2.76 7.55 -8.44
C SER A 15 -3.17 8.99 -8.73
N ALA A 16 -3.80 9.66 -7.78
CA ALA A 16 -4.22 11.05 -7.90
C ALA A 16 -3.16 12.07 -7.49
N VAL A 17 -2.03 11.63 -6.91
CA VAL A 17 -0.97 12.52 -6.45
C VAL A 17 -0.14 13.01 -7.64
N GLU A 18 -0.08 14.32 -7.85
CA GLU A 18 0.66 14.91 -8.97
C GLU A 18 2.14 14.56 -8.94
N ALA A 19 2.76 14.55 -7.75
CA ALA A 19 4.17 14.21 -7.59
C ALA A 19 4.50 12.77 -7.97
N LEU A 20 3.49 11.88 -8.03
CA LEU A 20 3.64 10.47 -8.43
C LEU A 20 3.15 10.21 -9.85
N LYS A 21 2.92 11.25 -10.63
CA LYS A 21 2.47 11.12 -12.01
C LYS A 21 3.49 10.33 -12.84
N GLY A 22 2.99 9.34 -13.57
CA GLY A 22 3.83 8.47 -14.37
C GLY A 22 4.42 7.28 -13.60
N VAL A 23 4.23 7.21 -12.30
CA VAL A 23 4.63 6.06 -11.49
C VAL A 23 3.52 5.01 -11.51
N PRO A 24 3.77 3.79 -12.01
CA PRO A 24 2.77 2.73 -11.97
C PRO A 24 2.39 2.38 -10.53
N VAL A 25 1.10 2.33 -10.24
CA VAL A 25 0.57 1.87 -8.94
C VAL A 25 -0.07 0.51 -9.17
N ILE A 26 0.52 -0.52 -8.57
CA ILE A 26 0.10 -1.90 -8.74
C ILE A 26 -0.62 -2.35 -7.47
N VAL A 27 -1.81 -2.91 -7.63
CA VAL A 27 -2.58 -3.49 -6.53
C VAL A 27 -2.34 -5.00 -6.52
N GLU A 28 -1.86 -5.51 -5.39
CA GLU A 28 -1.66 -6.95 -5.23
C GLU A 28 -3.01 -7.66 -5.18
N ASP A 29 -3.21 -8.56 -6.12
CA ASP A 29 -4.41 -9.35 -6.24
C ASP A 29 -4.05 -10.80 -6.63
N LYS A 30 -4.98 -11.54 -7.21
CA LYS A 30 -4.76 -12.91 -7.67
C LYS A 30 -3.93 -13.01 -8.94
N GLY A 31 -3.60 -11.89 -9.60
CA GLY A 31 -2.79 -11.89 -10.80
C GLY A 31 -1.31 -12.08 -10.50
N ASP A 32 -0.49 -12.16 -11.55
CA ASP A 32 0.95 -12.31 -11.43
C ASP A 32 1.62 -10.98 -11.04
N VAL A 33 1.58 -10.68 -9.75
CA VAL A 33 2.13 -9.44 -9.18
C VAL A 33 3.63 -9.32 -9.45
N LYS A 34 4.37 -10.41 -9.30
CA LYS A 34 5.82 -10.41 -9.50
C LYS A 34 6.17 -10.00 -10.94
N SER A 35 5.46 -10.51 -11.92
CA SER A 35 5.64 -10.17 -13.32
C SER A 35 5.26 -8.71 -13.60
N ARG A 36 4.17 -8.23 -13.03
CA ARG A 36 3.73 -6.84 -13.19
C ARG A 36 4.74 -5.86 -12.60
N VAL A 37 5.29 -6.17 -11.43
CA VAL A 37 6.34 -5.35 -10.82
C VAL A 37 7.60 -5.35 -11.68
N ALA A 38 8.03 -6.51 -12.15
CA ALA A 38 9.21 -6.61 -13.04
C ALA A 38 9.04 -5.80 -14.32
N THR A 39 7.85 -5.86 -14.92
CA THR A 39 7.54 -5.08 -16.13
C THR A 39 7.58 -3.57 -15.84
N ALA A 40 7.00 -3.13 -14.74
CA ALA A 40 7.00 -1.72 -14.36
C ALA A 40 8.41 -1.20 -14.10
N ILE A 41 9.24 -1.99 -13.41
CA ILE A 41 10.64 -1.63 -13.14
C ILE A 41 11.44 -1.56 -14.45
N GLY A 42 11.17 -2.47 -15.39
CA GLY A 42 11.83 -2.46 -16.71
C GLY A 42 11.44 -1.26 -17.56
N GLN A 43 10.21 -0.82 -17.50
CA GLN A 43 9.69 0.28 -18.34
C GLN A 43 9.80 1.66 -17.70
N ALA A 44 9.45 1.78 -16.41
CA ALA A 44 9.37 3.06 -15.71
C ALA A 44 10.48 3.25 -14.67
N THR A 45 11.33 2.28 -14.45
CA THR A 45 12.41 2.24 -13.44
C THR A 45 11.94 2.29 -11.99
N ARG A 46 10.66 2.49 -11.75
CA ARG A 46 10.07 2.57 -10.41
C ARG A 46 8.58 2.23 -10.46
N CYS A 47 8.05 1.79 -9.34
CA CYS A 47 6.61 1.56 -9.18
C CYS A 47 6.23 1.60 -7.70
N ILE A 48 4.94 1.61 -7.45
CA ILE A 48 4.37 1.48 -6.10
C ILE A 48 3.51 0.22 -6.10
N LEU A 49 3.71 -0.62 -5.09
CA LEU A 49 2.92 -1.84 -4.90
C LEU A 49 2.09 -1.69 -3.62
N VAL A 50 0.78 -1.77 -3.75
CA VAL A 50 -0.15 -1.79 -2.62
C VAL A 50 -0.42 -3.26 -2.29
N GLN A 51 0.15 -3.75 -1.20
CA GLN A 51 0.05 -5.15 -0.83
C GLN A 51 -1.33 -5.50 -0.28
N THR A 52 -1.62 -6.79 -0.27
CA THR A 52 -2.87 -7.31 0.28
C THR A 52 -2.94 -7.01 1.79
N PRO A 53 -4.05 -6.43 2.28
CA PRO A 53 -4.18 -6.13 3.70
C PRO A 53 -4.33 -7.37 4.55
N GLY A 54 -3.80 -7.30 5.77
CA GLY A 54 -4.06 -8.28 6.82
C GLY A 54 -4.96 -7.69 7.90
N PHE A 55 -5.45 -8.53 8.79
CA PHE A 55 -6.29 -8.11 9.91
C PHE A 55 -5.94 -8.88 11.17
N LYS A 56 -5.76 -8.13 12.26
CA LYS A 56 -5.46 -8.70 13.58
C LYS A 56 -6.59 -8.35 14.55
N PRO A 57 -7.44 -9.31 14.92
CA PRO A 57 -8.51 -9.03 15.88
C PRO A 57 -7.95 -8.79 17.28
N THR A 58 -8.54 -7.84 17.97
CA THR A 58 -8.22 -7.53 19.38
C THR A 58 -9.35 -7.93 20.33
N SER A 59 -10.55 -8.16 19.79
CA SER A 59 -11.70 -8.65 20.54
C SER A 59 -12.53 -9.55 19.65
N SER A 60 -12.98 -10.68 20.22
CA SER A 60 -13.76 -11.69 19.50
C SER A 60 -14.96 -12.17 20.33
N ALA A 61 -15.58 -11.29 21.11
CA ALA A 61 -16.75 -11.61 21.91
C ALA A 61 -18.01 -11.89 21.08
N SER A 62 -17.98 -11.61 19.77
CA SER A 62 -19.07 -11.87 18.85
C SER A 62 -18.49 -12.28 17.48
N LYS A 63 -19.36 -12.64 16.52
CA LYS A 63 -18.92 -12.92 15.15
C LYS A 63 -18.32 -11.69 14.47
N VAL A 64 -18.73 -10.48 14.89
CA VAL A 64 -18.09 -9.25 14.44
C VAL A 64 -16.75 -9.12 15.17
N MET A 65 -15.66 -9.08 14.41
CA MET A 65 -14.33 -8.93 14.97
C MET A 65 -13.93 -7.46 14.95
N VAL A 66 -13.47 -6.96 16.09
CA VAL A 66 -12.89 -5.62 16.21
C VAL A 66 -11.37 -5.77 16.27
N GLY A 67 -10.66 -4.94 15.55
CA GLY A 67 -9.20 -5.04 15.54
C GLY A 67 -8.54 -4.06 14.61
N THR A 68 -7.34 -4.42 14.17
CA THR A 68 -6.49 -3.57 13.34
C THR A 68 -6.28 -4.21 11.97
N ALA A 69 -6.64 -3.50 10.91
CA ALA A 69 -6.23 -3.85 9.56
C ALA A 69 -4.88 -3.21 9.27
N GLN A 70 -3.99 -3.97 8.63
CA GLN A 70 -2.64 -3.52 8.27
C GLN A 70 -2.46 -3.68 6.78
N VAL A 71 -1.83 -2.69 6.16
CA VAL A 71 -1.46 -2.73 4.75
C VAL A 71 -0.09 -2.14 4.56
N VAL A 72 0.70 -2.74 3.68
CA VAL A 72 2.03 -2.24 3.35
C VAL A 72 2.00 -1.71 1.92
N VAL A 73 2.49 -0.48 1.77
CA VAL A 73 2.71 0.14 0.46
C VAL A 73 4.20 0.15 0.22
N MET A 74 4.65 -0.48 -0.85
CA MET A 74 6.07 -0.55 -1.20
C MET A 74 6.37 0.39 -2.35
N ALA A 75 7.28 1.32 -2.14
CA ALA A 75 7.86 2.13 -3.20
C ALA A 75 9.13 1.43 -3.68
N ILE A 76 9.18 1.04 -4.95
CA ILE A 76 10.23 0.21 -5.51
C ILE A 76 10.95 0.99 -6.62
N GLN A 77 12.27 0.93 -6.63
CA GLN A 77 13.07 1.53 -7.70
C GLN A 77 14.16 0.59 -8.19
N LYS A 78 14.59 0.79 -9.43
CA LYS A 78 15.79 0.17 -9.96
C LYS A 78 17.00 0.85 -9.30
N ILE A 79 17.96 0.05 -8.79
CA ILE A 79 19.10 0.57 -8.02
C ILE A 79 19.91 1.62 -8.79
N VAL A 80 20.09 1.40 -10.10
CA VAL A 80 20.91 2.28 -10.95
C VAL A 80 20.18 3.54 -11.42
N THR A 81 18.95 3.76 -10.93
CA THR A 81 18.18 4.95 -11.33
C THR A 81 18.76 6.21 -10.71
N THR A 82 18.98 7.22 -11.54
CA THR A 82 19.42 8.56 -11.10
C THR A 82 18.28 9.59 -11.21
N ALA A 83 17.10 9.14 -11.63
CA ALA A 83 15.95 10.01 -11.82
C ALA A 83 15.48 10.58 -10.48
N LYS A 84 14.90 11.78 -10.52
CA LYS A 84 14.19 12.36 -9.37
C LYS A 84 13.01 11.46 -9.01
N GLY A 85 12.67 11.41 -7.73
CA GLY A 85 11.58 10.54 -7.24
C GLY A 85 12.05 9.13 -6.99
N THR A 86 13.08 9.00 -6.16
CA THR A 86 13.58 7.70 -5.70
C THR A 86 12.54 6.98 -4.84
N ALA A 87 12.80 5.72 -4.51
CA ALA A 87 11.92 4.96 -3.62
C ALA A 87 11.73 5.67 -2.28
N GLN A 88 12.76 6.29 -1.75
CA GLN A 88 12.66 7.07 -0.51
C GLN A 88 11.69 8.24 -0.67
N ASP A 89 11.83 9.02 -1.73
CA ASP A 89 10.95 10.17 -1.98
C ASP A 89 9.50 9.73 -2.17
N MET A 90 9.29 8.66 -2.96
CA MET A 90 7.96 8.11 -3.18
C MET A 90 7.31 7.63 -1.87
N ALA A 91 8.10 6.99 -0.99
CA ALA A 91 7.61 6.51 0.29
C ALA A 91 7.23 7.68 1.21
N GLU A 92 8.03 8.73 1.26
CA GLU A 92 7.70 9.93 2.04
C GLU A 92 6.44 10.61 1.53
N ILE A 93 6.28 10.72 0.21
CA ILE A 93 5.07 11.28 -0.40
C ILE A 93 3.86 10.40 -0.07
N ALA A 94 3.99 9.09 -0.24
CA ALA A 94 2.91 8.16 0.08
C ALA A 94 2.50 8.24 1.55
N ALA A 95 3.47 8.28 2.46
CA ALA A 95 3.19 8.39 3.88
C ALA A 95 2.45 9.67 4.21
N TRP A 96 2.87 10.80 3.63
CA TRP A 96 2.21 12.09 3.83
C TRP A 96 0.76 12.07 3.33
N GLU A 97 0.55 11.53 2.13
CA GLU A 97 -0.78 11.50 1.51
C GLU A 97 -1.73 10.52 2.20
N LEU A 98 -1.21 9.41 2.71
CA LEU A 98 -2.02 8.34 3.28
C LEU A 98 -2.23 8.46 4.78
N ASN A 99 -1.33 9.17 5.50
CA ASN A 99 -1.50 9.35 6.93
C ASN A 99 -2.75 10.20 7.22
N LEU A 100 -3.61 9.67 8.07
CA LEU A 100 -4.91 10.26 8.42
C LEU A 100 -5.90 10.32 7.26
N LEU A 101 -5.70 9.51 6.21
CA LEU A 101 -6.67 9.39 5.12
C LEU A 101 -7.90 8.63 5.61
N PRO A 102 -9.10 9.22 5.52
CA PRO A 102 -10.31 8.50 5.87
C PRO A 102 -10.69 7.50 4.77
N VAL A 103 -11.06 6.29 5.19
CA VAL A 103 -11.63 5.27 4.32
C VAL A 103 -13.08 5.08 4.74
N GLU A 104 -14.03 5.51 3.92
CA GLU A 104 -15.45 5.50 4.24
C GLU A 104 -15.93 4.11 4.66
N GLY A 105 -16.65 4.05 5.75
CA GLY A 105 -17.18 2.79 6.29
C GLY A 105 -16.14 1.89 6.96
N VAL A 106 -14.89 2.32 7.02
CA VAL A 106 -13.79 1.55 7.60
C VAL A 106 -13.14 2.27 8.77
N GLY A 107 -12.57 3.43 8.52
CA GLY A 107 -11.87 4.22 9.55
C GLY A 107 -10.83 5.14 8.93
N VAL A 108 -9.86 5.55 9.73
CA VAL A 108 -8.80 6.48 9.32
C VAL A 108 -7.46 5.74 9.33
N LEU A 109 -6.74 5.82 8.22
CA LEU A 109 -5.40 5.23 8.10
C LEU A 109 -4.40 6.01 8.95
N VAL A 110 -3.49 5.28 9.58
CA VAL A 110 -2.39 5.87 10.35
C VAL A 110 -1.09 5.24 9.88
N CYS A 111 -0.12 6.06 9.49
CA CYS A 111 1.21 5.58 9.14
C CYS A 111 1.97 5.20 10.41
N ARG A 112 2.47 3.96 10.47
CA ARG A 112 3.19 3.45 11.63
C ARG A 112 4.68 3.47 11.46
N ASP A 113 5.17 3.20 10.25
CA ASP A 113 6.59 3.20 10.03
C ASP A 113 6.92 3.26 8.54
N ILE A 114 8.13 3.71 8.24
CA ILE A 114 8.72 3.69 6.91
C ILE A 114 10.08 3.00 7.08
N SER A 115 10.31 1.94 6.32
CA SER A 115 11.56 1.19 6.40
C SER A 115 12.09 0.82 5.02
N SER A 116 13.40 0.66 4.91
CA SER A 116 14.05 0.32 3.65
C SER A 116 14.47 -1.15 3.64
N GLN A 117 14.49 -1.73 2.44
CA GLN A 117 15.02 -3.06 2.22
C GLN A 117 15.52 -3.21 0.79
N VAL A 118 16.55 -4.05 0.60
CA VAL A 118 17.01 -4.44 -0.74
C VAL A 118 16.20 -5.68 -1.13
N LEU A 119 15.48 -5.58 -2.26
CA LEU A 119 14.67 -6.70 -2.76
C LEU A 119 15.53 -7.75 -3.46
N ASN A 120 16.49 -7.29 -4.26
CA ASN A 120 17.44 -8.13 -4.99
C ASN A 120 18.58 -7.24 -5.49
N ASP A 121 19.45 -7.77 -6.34
CA ASP A 121 20.62 -7.04 -6.87
C ASP A 121 20.24 -5.84 -7.74
N GLU A 122 19.01 -5.77 -8.22
CA GLU A 122 18.57 -4.76 -9.18
C GLU A 122 17.57 -3.75 -8.61
N ALA A 123 16.93 -4.07 -7.49
CA ALA A 123 15.84 -3.25 -6.95
C ALA A 123 15.94 -3.07 -5.44
N LEU A 124 15.64 -1.86 -5.00
CA LEU A 124 15.44 -1.57 -3.57
C LEU A 124 14.05 -1.01 -3.35
N ALA A 125 13.57 -1.11 -2.12
CA ALA A 125 12.24 -0.65 -1.76
C ALA A 125 12.23 0.07 -0.42
N TYR A 126 11.28 0.98 -0.29
CA TYR A 126 10.85 1.54 0.99
C TYR A 126 9.43 1.10 1.24
N SER A 127 9.19 0.53 2.42
CA SER A 127 7.87 0.06 2.84
C SER A 127 7.23 1.09 3.75
N VAL A 128 6.02 1.49 3.43
CA VAL A 128 5.18 2.35 4.27
C VAL A 128 4.13 1.45 4.90
N ARG A 129 4.17 1.29 6.21
CA ARG A 129 3.22 0.46 6.93
C ARG A 129 2.10 1.31 7.50
N LEU A 130 0.88 0.96 7.13
CA LEU A 130 -0.33 1.67 7.51
C LEU A 130 -1.25 0.76 8.31
N GLU A 131 -1.97 1.35 9.25
CA GLU A 131 -2.96 0.65 10.05
C GLU A 131 -4.26 1.44 10.11
N VAL A 132 -5.37 0.72 10.28
CA VAL A 132 -6.67 1.31 10.56
C VAL A 132 -7.41 0.45 11.57
N GLN A 133 -7.96 1.09 12.60
CA GLN A 133 -8.84 0.42 13.55
C GLN A 133 -10.20 0.26 12.90
N THR A 134 -10.70 -0.96 12.84
CA THR A 134 -11.96 -1.26 12.17
C THR A 134 -12.63 -2.50 12.75
N SER A 135 -13.78 -2.85 12.22
CA SER A 135 -14.46 -4.09 12.54
C SER A 135 -14.77 -4.85 11.26
N LEU A 136 -14.69 -6.17 11.32
CA LEU A 136 -15.08 -7.05 10.22
C LEU A 136 -16.31 -7.85 10.63
N GLY A 137 -17.39 -7.68 9.86
CA GLY A 137 -18.61 -8.45 10.02
C GLY A 137 -18.78 -9.45 8.89
N ASN A 138 -20.02 -9.80 8.59
CA ASN A 138 -20.32 -10.69 7.48
C ASN A 138 -20.04 -9.96 6.16
N PRO A 139 -19.08 -10.43 5.33
CA PRO A 139 -18.76 -9.74 4.08
C PRO A 139 -19.91 -9.75 3.06
N LEU A 140 -20.89 -10.62 3.24
CA LEU A 140 -22.05 -10.70 2.36
C LEU A 140 -23.14 -9.67 2.68
N ASP A 141 -23.03 -8.99 3.83
CA ASP A 141 -24.00 -7.98 4.28
C ASP A 141 -23.62 -6.55 3.86
N ASN A 142 -22.55 -6.40 3.10
CA ASN A 142 -22.08 -5.09 2.62
C ASN A 142 -22.65 -4.74 1.25
#